data_d70c6e7dfc40b28c07ee717a6fcd133c
#
_entry.id   d70c6e7dfc40b28c07ee717a6fcd133c
#
_cell.length_a   1.000
_cell.length_b   1.000
_cell.length_c   1.000
_cell.angle_alpha   90.00
_cell.angle_beta   90.00
_cell.angle_gamma   90.00
#
_symmetry.space_group_name_H-M   'P 1'
#
loop_
_entity.id
_entity.type
_entity.pdbx_description
1 polymer ?
#
loop_
_entity_poly.entity_id
_entity_poly.type
_entity_poly.pdbx_seq_one_letter_code
_entity_poly.pdbx_strand_id
1 'polypeptide(L)'
;MEYDYIVIGSGFGGSVSALRLSKKGYKVLVVEKGKWYQAKDFPKTNWNFRKWLWLPSLRFFGIMKLSIFRHIAILSGTGVGGGSLVYANTLPIPKSTFFKTGSWSKLHDWENELAPYYQEALKMLGAAKNPKLFHGDIGPKKVAQNLNMEDKFDATNVAIYFGEENVTKEDPYFDGMGPERTGCNYCGACMTGCRNNSKNTLDKNYLYLAQKYGAEILAENEVYDVRPINTDDGAKGYELAIKTSTKLFAKTKKITSKGVIFSGGVLGTIKLLLDLKTSSLPNLSDRLGQDIRSNNETLVSVSSLEKDKNYSKGVAIGSILDTDEHSHLEICRYSEGSNAWKLIHLPYVTGTTVFSRLAKVVVALVKSPVKYFKTYFLNSWAKKTVVLLFMQTLDSTLSFKKNSFGLMSSTVSTGKRPTPFIPESIKMINEYSKAINGVSTSFALETIAGIPSTAHILGGAVMGENTSEGVIDKDNRVFGYENLYIIDGSMISANPGVNPSLSITAIAERAMDQIPAKK
;
A
#
# COMPACT_ATOMS: atom_id res chain seq x y z
N MET A 1 -30.96 -1.23 14.85
CA MET A 1 -29.55 -1.18 14.38
C MET A 1 -28.91 0.09 14.89
N GLU A 2 -27.68 -0.01 15.43
CA GLU A 2 -26.96 1.17 15.93
C GLU A 2 -26.47 2.05 14.77
N TYR A 3 -26.07 1.42 13.62
CA TYR A 3 -25.55 2.09 12.43
C TYR A 3 -26.26 1.62 11.15
N ASP A 4 -26.24 2.46 10.12
CA ASP A 4 -26.65 2.01 8.77
C ASP A 4 -25.52 1.19 8.15
N TYR A 5 -24.26 1.68 8.26
CA TYR A 5 -23.08 0.95 7.79
C TYR A 5 -21.95 0.94 8.82
N ILE A 6 -21.28 -0.20 8.94
CA ILE A 6 -19.99 -0.32 9.63
C ILE A 6 -18.91 -0.62 8.62
N VAL A 7 -17.87 0.23 8.61
CA VAL A 7 -16.69 0.11 7.74
C VAL A 7 -15.54 -0.49 8.55
N ILE A 8 -15.04 -1.64 8.14
CA ILE A 8 -13.95 -2.35 8.82
C ILE A 8 -12.61 -1.97 8.18
N GLY A 9 -11.91 -1.03 8.80
CA GLY A 9 -10.66 -0.46 8.31
C GLY A 9 -10.84 0.94 7.72
N SER A 10 -9.84 1.79 7.91
CA SER A 10 -9.81 3.20 7.55
C SER A 10 -8.82 3.53 6.41
N GLY A 11 -8.44 2.52 5.61
CA GLY A 11 -7.59 2.69 4.42
C GLY A 11 -8.30 3.38 3.25
N PHE A 12 -7.71 3.33 2.06
CA PHE A 12 -8.22 4.05 0.88
C PHE A 12 -9.70 3.75 0.61
N GLY A 13 -10.09 2.49 0.49
CA GLY A 13 -11.48 2.13 0.25
C GLY A 13 -12.42 2.49 1.41
N GLY A 14 -12.00 2.22 2.65
CA GLY A 14 -12.82 2.50 3.83
C GLY A 14 -13.05 3.98 4.08
N SER A 15 -12.06 4.83 3.79
CA SER A 15 -12.18 6.27 3.95
C SER A 15 -13.11 6.89 2.90
N VAL A 16 -13.05 6.44 1.64
CA VAL A 16 -14.01 6.79 0.59
C VAL A 16 -15.42 6.38 0.99
N SER A 17 -15.58 5.12 1.41
CA SER A 17 -16.87 4.58 1.85
C SER A 17 -17.47 5.40 2.99
N ALA A 18 -16.66 5.73 4.00
CA ALA A 18 -17.11 6.54 5.13
C ALA A 18 -17.63 7.92 4.68
N LEU A 19 -16.87 8.62 3.83
CA LEU A 19 -17.27 9.94 3.36
C LEU A 19 -18.53 9.88 2.49
N ARG A 20 -18.53 9.01 1.46
CA ARG A 20 -19.62 9.00 0.48
C ARG A 20 -20.94 8.57 1.11
N LEU A 21 -20.93 7.57 1.99
CA LEU A 21 -22.13 7.15 2.72
C LEU A 21 -22.63 8.22 3.70
N SER A 22 -21.74 8.87 4.45
CA SER A 22 -22.15 9.95 5.36
C SER A 22 -22.73 11.15 4.61
N LYS A 23 -22.16 11.52 3.44
CA LYS A 23 -22.75 12.56 2.57
C LYS A 23 -24.12 12.18 2.02
N LYS A 24 -24.40 10.89 1.86
CA LYS A 24 -25.71 10.35 1.45
C LYS A 24 -26.70 10.20 2.62
N GLY A 25 -26.36 10.68 3.82
CA GLY A 25 -27.21 10.70 5.01
C GLY A 25 -27.22 9.42 5.84
N TYR A 26 -26.33 8.47 5.55
CA TYR A 26 -26.20 7.25 6.35
C TYR A 26 -25.42 7.47 7.64
N LYS A 27 -25.83 6.81 8.72
CA LYS A 27 -25.08 6.75 9.97
C LYS A 27 -23.96 5.71 9.86
N VAL A 28 -22.71 6.18 9.85
CA VAL A 28 -21.53 5.36 9.56
C VAL A 28 -20.59 5.30 10.75
N LEU A 29 -20.11 4.09 11.06
CA LEU A 29 -18.99 3.85 11.97
C LEU A 29 -17.83 3.23 11.21
N VAL A 30 -16.63 3.80 11.35
CA VAL A 30 -15.37 3.19 10.90
C VAL A 30 -14.68 2.54 12.10
N VAL A 31 -14.34 1.25 12.00
CA VAL A 31 -13.58 0.52 13.04
C VAL A 31 -12.16 0.29 12.55
N GLU A 32 -11.17 0.91 13.21
CA GLU A 32 -9.74 0.80 12.85
C GLU A 32 -8.94 0.17 13.98
N LYS A 33 -8.14 -0.86 13.65
CA LYS A 33 -7.33 -1.55 14.64
C LYS A 33 -6.13 -0.75 15.13
N GLY A 34 -5.60 0.13 14.31
CA GLY A 34 -4.46 0.97 14.63
C GLY A 34 -4.85 2.23 15.39
N LYS A 35 -3.84 2.99 15.78
CA LYS A 35 -4.00 4.25 16.49
C LYS A 35 -4.34 5.38 15.54
N TRP A 36 -4.83 6.48 16.12
CA TRP A 36 -4.85 7.78 15.47
C TRP A 36 -3.52 8.50 15.72
N TYR A 37 -2.83 8.92 14.67
CA TYR A 37 -1.53 9.60 14.77
C TYR A 37 -1.64 11.07 14.40
N GLN A 38 -1.05 11.92 15.21
CA GLN A 38 -0.79 13.31 14.89
C GLN A 38 0.64 13.47 14.37
N ALA A 39 0.97 14.61 13.75
CA ALA A 39 2.30 14.87 13.20
C ALA A 39 3.45 14.64 14.23
N LYS A 40 3.23 15.00 15.50
CA LYS A 40 4.19 14.81 16.63
C LYS A 40 4.43 13.35 17.02
N ASP A 41 3.50 12.44 16.67
CA ASP A 41 3.57 11.03 17.05
C ASP A 41 4.48 10.23 16.12
N PHE A 42 4.65 10.70 14.89
CA PHE A 42 5.51 10.04 13.93
C PHE A 42 6.99 10.06 14.36
N PRO A 43 7.75 8.97 14.12
CA PRO A 43 9.15 8.92 14.44
C PRO A 43 9.96 9.89 13.58
N LYS A 44 11.04 10.47 14.16
CA LYS A 44 12.00 11.28 13.37
C LYS A 44 12.74 10.43 12.35
N THR A 45 13.02 9.18 12.70
CA THR A 45 13.76 8.21 11.90
C THR A 45 13.20 6.81 12.15
N ASN A 46 13.51 5.85 11.29
CA ASN A 46 13.11 4.45 11.41
C ASN A 46 13.86 3.66 12.52
N TRP A 47 14.74 4.29 13.31
CA TRP A 47 15.35 3.69 14.50
C TRP A 47 14.39 3.60 15.69
N ASN A 48 13.36 4.43 15.73
CA ASN A 48 12.37 4.33 16.77
C ASN A 48 11.33 3.25 16.41
N PHE A 49 11.71 1.98 16.56
CA PHE A 49 10.88 0.82 16.21
C PHE A 49 9.52 0.84 16.92
N ARG A 50 9.42 1.34 18.15
CA ARG A 50 8.16 1.43 18.88
C ARG A 50 7.13 2.33 18.21
N LYS A 51 7.58 3.44 17.62
CA LYS A 51 6.73 4.40 16.91
C LYS A 51 6.58 4.04 15.43
N TRP A 52 7.50 3.24 14.88
CA TRP A 52 7.52 2.92 13.47
C TRP A 52 6.88 1.58 13.14
N LEU A 53 7.20 0.50 13.90
CA LEU A 53 6.70 -0.84 13.60
C LEU A 53 5.40 -1.15 14.34
N TRP A 54 4.48 -1.81 13.64
CA TRP A 54 3.32 -2.48 14.21
C TRP A 54 3.67 -3.95 14.51
N LEU A 55 4.03 -4.22 15.75
CA LEU A 55 4.36 -5.55 16.26
C LEU A 55 3.77 -5.73 17.66
N PRO A 56 2.44 -6.02 17.77
CA PRO A 56 1.73 -6.09 19.06
C PRO A 56 2.31 -7.08 20.06
N SER A 57 2.93 -8.19 19.58
CA SER A 57 3.62 -9.17 20.44
C SER A 57 4.75 -8.55 21.28
N LEU A 58 5.42 -7.51 20.76
CA LEU A 58 6.42 -6.71 21.48
C LEU A 58 5.87 -5.38 21.99
N ARG A 59 4.53 -5.19 21.95
CA ARG A 59 3.85 -3.94 22.31
C ARG A 59 4.34 -2.72 21.50
N PHE A 60 4.74 -2.94 20.27
CA PHE A 60 5.04 -1.89 19.32
C PHE A 60 3.77 -1.59 18.52
N PHE A 61 3.29 -0.36 18.61
CA PHE A 61 2.07 0.11 17.96
C PHE A 61 2.39 1.29 17.04
N GLY A 62 3.32 1.07 16.10
CA GLY A 62 3.68 2.03 15.07
C GLY A 62 2.81 1.90 13.81
N ILE A 63 3.25 2.56 12.75
CA ILE A 63 2.48 2.70 11.51
C ILE A 63 2.78 1.63 10.45
N MET A 64 3.93 0.95 10.52
CA MET A 64 4.43 0.02 9.50
C MET A 64 4.36 -1.41 9.99
N LYS A 65 3.65 -2.27 9.28
CA LYS A 65 3.59 -3.71 9.54
C LYS A 65 4.37 -4.47 8.47
N LEU A 66 5.23 -5.38 8.89
CA LEU A 66 5.90 -6.36 8.04
C LEU A 66 5.26 -7.74 8.26
N SER A 67 4.84 -8.38 7.18
CA SER A 67 4.28 -9.74 7.18
C SER A 67 5.07 -10.61 6.21
N ILE A 68 5.66 -11.72 6.72
CA ILE A 68 6.51 -12.59 5.92
C ILE A 68 5.77 -13.91 5.68
N PHE A 69 5.62 -14.27 4.40
CA PHE A 69 5.08 -15.53 3.92
C PHE A 69 6.16 -16.32 3.17
N ARG A 70 5.88 -17.58 2.88
CA ARG A 70 6.81 -18.47 2.15
C ARG A 70 7.22 -17.90 0.77
N HIS A 71 6.33 -17.13 0.12
CA HIS A 71 6.52 -16.69 -1.27
C HIS A 71 6.66 -15.17 -1.42
N ILE A 72 6.36 -14.40 -0.37
CA ILE A 72 6.34 -12.94 -0.44
C ILE A 72 6.47 -12.31 0.97
N ALA A 73 7.21 -11.21 1.07
CA ALA A 73 7.26 -10.36 2.24
C ALA A 73 6.49 -9.06 1.96
N ILE A 74 5.57 -8.68 2.86
CA ILE A 74 4.60 -7.62 2.59
C ILE A 74 4.76 -6.50 3.62
N LEU A 75 4.97 -5.28 3.13
CA LEU A 75 4.93 -4.04 3.89
C LEU A 75 3.52 -3.42 3.81
N SER A 76 2.93 -3.07 4.94
CA SER A 76 1.59 -2.48 4.98
C SER A 76 1.44 -1.43 6.07
N GLY A 77 0.48 -0.51 5.92
CA GLY A 77 0.17 0.52 6.91
C GLY A 77 -0.84 0.04 7.97
N THR A 78 -0.75 0.57 9.18
CA THR A 78 -1.71 0.34 10.27
C THR A 78 -1.93 1.64 11.05
N GLY A 79 -3.18 2.02 11.25
CA GLY A 79 -3.59 3.27 11.90
C GLY A 79 -4.71 3.94 11.15
N VAL A 80 -5.33 4.96 11.73
CA VAL A 80 -6.36 5.76 11.06
C VAL A 80 -5.78 6.42 9.82
N GLY A 81 -6.32 6.07 8.64
CA GLY A 81 -5.76 6.39 7.33
C GLY A 81 -5.00 5.24 6.66
N GLY A 82 -4.83 4.09 7.34
CA GLY A 82 -4.30 2.85 6.75
C GLY A 82 -2.98 3.01 6.01
N GLY A 83 -2.92 2.50 4.78
CA GLY A 83 -1.74 2.55 3.92
C GLY A 83 -1.24 3.97 3.61
N SER A 84 -2.12 4.99 3.66
CA SER A 84 -1.73 6.37 3.40
C SER A 84 -0.72 6.93 4.41
N LEU A 85 -0.64 6.36 5.61
CA LEU A 85 0.35 6.75 6.61
C LEU A 85 1.78 6.45 6.16
N VAL A 86 1.98 5.35 5.41
CA VAL A 86 3.30 4.82 5.03
C VAL A 86 3.60 4.84 3.54
N TYR A 87 2.62 5.11 2.66
CA TYR A 87 2.84 5.11 1.21
C TYR A 87 3.82 6.21 0.78
N ALA A 88 4.40 6.04 -0.41
CA ALA A 88 5.37 6.98 -0.97
C ALA A 88 4.73 8.18 -1.69
N ASN A 89 3.42 8.33 -1.59
CA ASN A 89 2.52 9.40 -2.08
C ASN A 89 2.28 9.42 -3.58
N THR A 90 2.98 8.64 -4.38
CA THR A 90 2.83 8.64 -5.84
C THR A 90 1.47 8.08 -6.24
N LEU A 91 0.87 8.68 -7.26
CA LEU A 91 -0.51 8.45 -7.70
C LEU A 91 -0.58 8.27 -9.23
N PRO A 92 0.10 7.28 -9.81
CA PRO A 92 0.02 7.00 -11.24
C PRO A 92 -1.31 6.34 -11.60
N ILE A 93 -1.81 6.65 -12.81
CA ILE A 93 -2.91 5.91 -13.43
C ILE A 93 -2.31 4.68 -14.12
N PRO A 94 -2.88 3.48 -13.96
CA PRO A 94 -2.44 2.29 -14.67
C PRO A 94 -2.54 2.42 -16.19
N LYS A 95 -1.72 1.67 -16.92
CA LYS A 95 -1.80 1.55 -18.38
C LYS A 95 -3.07 0.79 -18.79
N SER A 96 -3.52 0.96 -20.05
CA SER A 96 -4.76 0.39 -20.61
C SER A 96 -4.89 -1.14 -20.40
N THR A 97 -3.78 -1.88 -20.38
CA THR A 97 -3.73 -3.32 -20.09
C THR A 97 -4.37 -3.70 -18.77
N PHE A 98 -4.27 -2.88 -17.74
CA PHE A 98 -4.91 -3.13 -16.45
C PHE A 98 -6.42 -3.30 -16.55
N PHE A 99 -7.06 -2.47 -17.34
CA PHE A 99 -8.54 -2.46 -17.49
C PHE A 99 -9.06 -3.62 -18.35
N LYS A 100 -8.18 -4.23 -19.16
CA LYS A 100 -8.51 -5.25 -20.17
C LYS A 100 -8.05 -6.66 -19.78
N THR A 101 -7.49 -6.84 -18.58
CA THR A 101 -6.97 -8.11 -18.08
C THR A 101 -7.60 -8.51 -16.75
N GLY A 102 -7.29 -9.73 -16.27
CA GLY A 102 -7.83 -10.25 -15.00
C GLY A 102 -9.28 -10.69 -15.07
N SER A 103 -9.86 -11.05 -13.92
CA SER A 103 -11.19 -11.62 -13.83
C SER A 103 -12.32 -10.65 -14.16
N TRP A 104 -12.10 -9.37 -14.04
CA TRP A 104 -13.10 -8.33 -14.28
C TRP A 104 -13.22 -7.87 -15.73
N SER A 105 -12.24 -8.23 -16.59
CA SER A 105 -12.08 -7.66 -17.93
C SER A 105 -13.30 -7.75 -18.83
N LYS A 106 -14.15 -8.75 -18.62
CA LYS A 106 -15.38 -8.98 -19.39
C LYS A 106 -16.64 -8.37 -18.76
N LEU A 107 -16.54 -7.88 -17.52
CA LEU A 107 -17.70 -7.41 -16.75
C LEU A 107 -18.15 -6.01 -17.15
N HIS A 108 -17.24 -5.19 -17.63
CA HIS A 108 -17.50 -3.80 -18.02
C HIS A 108 -16.36 -3.21 -18.86
N ASP A 109 -16.61 -2.05 -19.51
CA ASP A 109 -15.55 -1.20 -20.07
C ASP A 109 -14.93 -0.34 -18.95
N TRP A 110 -14.01 -0.96 -18.20
CA TRP A 110 -13.45 -0.35 -16.99
C TRP A 110 -12.61 0.89 -17.26
N GLU A 111 -11.98 1.01 -18.42
CA GLU A 111 -11.14 2.16 -18.76
C GLU A 111 -11.98 3.44 -18.88
N ASN A 112 -13.10 3.35 -19.57
CA ASN A 112 -14.04 4.46 -19.72
C ASN A 112 -14.85 4.71 -18.44
N GLU A 113 -15.34 3.65 -17.80
CA GLU A 113 -16.13 3.73 -16.57
C GLU A 113 -15.36 4.39 -15.42
N LEU A 114 -14.09 4.03 -15.22
CA LEU A 114 -13.30 4.52 -14.09
C LEU A 114 -12.64 5.88 -14.35
N ALA A 115 -12.57 6.37 -15.59
CA ALA A 115 -11.93 7.64 -15.93
C ALA A 115 -12.39 8.83 -15.06
N PRO A 116 -13.69 9.12 -14.88
CA PRO A 116 -14.16 10.21 -14.03
C PRO A 116 -13.81 9.98 -12.55
N TYR A 117 -13.84 8.73 -12.08
CA TYR A 117 -13.50 8.42 -10.68
C TYR A 117 -12.00 8.53 -10.40
N TYR A 118 -11.13 8.31 -11.38
CA TYR A 118 -9.72 8.64 -11.26
C TYR A 118 -9.48 10.14 -11.09
N GLN A 119 -10.21 11.00 -11.81
CA GLN A 119 -10.11 12.45 -11.66
C GLN A 119 -10.61 12.92 -10.29
N GLU A 120 -11.74 12.38 -9.83
CA GLU A 120 -12.25 12.66 -8.49
C GLU A 120 -11.28 12.21 -7.40
N ALA A 121 -10.70 11.01 -7.53
CA ALA A 121 -9.71 10.49 -6.60
C ALA A 121 -8.44 11.35 -6.55
N LEU A 122 -7.92 11.79 -7.70
CA LEU A 122 -6.77 12.71 -7.76
C LEU A 122 -7.06 14.03 -7.04
N LYS A 123 -8.23 14.62 -7.29
CA LYS A 123 -8.71 15.84 -6.63
C LYS A 123 -8.78 15.64 -5.11
N MET A 124 -9.48 14.62 -4.67
CA MET A 124 -9.73 14.34 -3.25
C MET A 124 -8.45 13.99 -2.48
N LEU A 125 -7.50 13.30 -3.13
CA LEU A 125 -6.18 13.01 -2.55
C LEU A 125 -5.23 14.22 -2.63
N GLY A 126 -5.65 15.34 -3.22
CA GLY A 126 -4.83 16.54 -3.36
C GLY A 126 -3.57 16.28 -4.17
N ALA A 127 -3.72 15.57 -5.29
CA ALA A 127 -2.61 15.23 -6.17
C ALA A 127 -2.02 16.47 -6.84
N ALA A 128 -0.69 16.56 -6.86
CA ALA A 128 0.04 17.58 -7.57
C ALA A 128 1.29 16.97 -8.22
N LYS A 129 1.65 17.43 -9.43
CA LYS A 129 2.92 17.04 -10.06
C LYS A 129 4.08 17.53 -9.20
N ASN A 130 5.07 16.67 -8.94
CA ASN A 130 6.24 17.03 -8.13
C ASN A 130 7.01 18.18 -8.80
N PRO A 131 7.07 19.37 -8.18
CA PRO A 131 7.65 20.56 -8.85
C PRO A 131 9.18 20.59 -8.80
N LYS A 132 9.82 19.73 -7.98
CA LYS A 132 11.27 19.83 -7.73
C LYS A 132 11.92 18.44 -7.67
N LEU A 133 12.88 18.23 -8.55
CA LEU A 133 13.70 17.02 -8.60
C LEU A 133 14.98 17.20 -7.81
N PHE A 134 15.39 16.16 -7.09
CA PHE A 134 16.59 16.15 -6.25
C PHE A 134 17.60 15.10 -6.75
N HIS A 135 18.75 14.96 -6.10
CA HIS A 135 19.83 14.06 -6.53
C HIS A 135 19.36 12.62 -6.82
N GLY A 136 18.39 12.11 -6.03
CA GLY A 136 17.81 10.79 -6.28
C GLY A 136 17.10 10.72 -7.61
N ASP A 137 16.32 11.75 -7.95
CA ASP A 137 15.53 11.82 -9.21
C ASP A 137 16.41 12.07 -10.44
N ILE A 138 17.59 12.66 -10.26
CA ILE A 138 18.57 12.86 -11.33
C ILE A 138 19.17 11.52 -11.79
N GLY A 139 19.25 10.52 -10.90
CA GLY A 139 19.73 9.18 -11.25
C GLY A 139 18.92 8.51 -12.35
N PRO A 140 17.59 8.31 -12.23
CA PRO A 140 16.75 7.78 -13.29
C PRO A 140 16.79 8.63 -14.57
N LYS A 141 16.88 9.96 -14.45
CA LYS A 141 17.05 10.85 -15.61
C LYS A 141 18.33 10.55 -16.38
N LYS A 142 19.43 10.33 -15.69
CA LYS A 142 20.70 9.91 -16.33
C LYS A 142 20.60 8.53 -16.96
N VAL A 143 19.91 7.59 -16.29
CA VAL A 143 19.64 6.26 -16.88
C VAL A 143 18.85 6.40 -18.18
N ALA A 144 17.81 7.23 -18.19
CA ALA A 144 17.02 7.53 -19.37
C ALA A 144 17.89 8.09 -20.51
N GLN A 145 18.77 9.05 -20.22
CA GLN A 145 19.73 9.61 -21.17
C GLN A 145 20.68 8.56 -21.73
N ASN A 146 21.29 7.75 -20.87
CA ASN A 146 22.23 6.70 -21.29
C ASN A 146 21.60 5.62 -22.17
N LEU A 147 20.27 5.45 -22.07
CA LEU A 147 19.50 4.44 -22.80
C LEU A 147 18.65 5.03 -23.94
N ASN A 148 18.78 6.34 -24.23
CA ASN A 148 17.99 7.09 -25.22
C ASN A 148 16.46 6.94 -24.98
N MET A 149 16.02 7.19 -23.73
CA MET A 149 14.64 7.04 -23.24
C MET A 149 14.20 8.29 -22.47
N GLU A 150 14.70 9.47 -22.81
CA GLU A 150 14.44 10.72 -22.08
C GLU A 150 12.96 11.09 -22.08
N ASP A 151 12.25 10.79 -23.15
CA ASP A 151 10.82 10.98 -23.34
C ASP A 151 9.96 10.13 -22.37
N LYS A 152 10.53 9.07 -21.80
CA LYS A 152 9.89 8.16 -20.84
C LYS A 152 10.14 8.52 -19.37
N PHE A 153 10.95 9.55 -19.12
CA PHE A 153 11.20 10.04 -17.75
C PHE A 153 10.35 11.26 -17.46
N ASP A 154 9.61 11.23 -16.35
CA ASP A 154 8.84 12.38 -15.89
C ASP A 154 8.78 12.48 -14.35
N ALA A 155 8.44 13.67 -13.86
CA ALA A 155 8.03 13.87 -12.48
C ALA A 155 6.64 13.27 -12.28
N THR A 156 6.43 12.56 -11.17
CA THR A 156 5.15 11.90 -10.90
C THR A 156 4.17 12.79 -10.13
N ASN A 157 2.87 12.51 -10.25
CA ASN A 157 1.84 13.08 -9.39
C ASN A 157 1.94 12.48 -7.99
N VAL A 158 1.89 13.33 -6.97
CA VAL A 158 2.03 12.93 -5.57
C VAL A 158 1.00 13.62 -4.67
N ALA A 159 0.57 12.93 -3.64
CA ALA A 159 -0.37 13.44 -2.64
C ALA A 159 0.36 14.29 -1.59
N ILE A 160 0.88 15.45 -2.01
CA ILE A 160 1.67 16.38 -1.19
C ILE A 160 1.18 17.81 -1.43
N TYR A 161 1.04 18.57 -0.36
CA TYR A 161 0.84 20.00 -0.44
C TYR A 161 2.19 20.72 -0.61
N PHE A 162 2.38 21.38 -1.76
CA PHE A 162 3.61 22.09 -2.14
C PHE A 162 3.56 23.62 -1.92
N GLY A 163 2.71 24.11 -1.05
CA GLY A 163 2.73 25.53 -0.68
C GLY A 163 4.11 26.01 -0.24
N GLU A 164 4.23 27.24 0.19
CA GLU A 164 5.50 27.79 0.70
C GLU A 164 6.08 26.91 1.82
N GLU A 165 7.38 26.59 1.72
CA GLU A 165 8.06 25.62 2.61
C GLU A 165 7.88 25.99 4.09
N ASN A 166 7.36 25.05 4.90
CA ASN A 166 7.08 25.22 6.33
C ASN A 166 6.02 26.29 6.69
N VAL A 167 5.33 26.88 5.72
CA VAL A 167 4.24 27.82 5.97
C VAL A 167 2.92 27.06 5.99
N THR A 168 2.15 27.27 7.05
CA THR A 168 0.83 26.68 7.22
C THR A 168 -0.23 27.56 6.58
N LYS A 169 -1.14 26.95 5.82
CA LYS A 169 -2.32 27.57 5.19
C LYS A 169 -3.57 26.84 5.64
N GLU A 170 -4.62 27.59 5.93
CA GLU A 170 -5.95 27.05 6.14
C GLU A 170 -6.45 26.42 4.83
N ASP A 171 -7.08 25.26 4.96
CA ASP A 171 -7.66 24.43 3.90
C ASP A 171 -7.34 24.80 2.44
N PRO A 172 -6.29 24.25 1.83
CA PRO A 172 -5.97 24.54 0.44
C PRO A 172 -6.77 23.70 -0.58
N TYR A 173 -7.72 22.83 -0.15
CA TYR A 173 -8.31 21.80 -1.00
C TYR A 173 -9.84 21.73 -1.01
N PHE A 174 -10.54 22.16 0.06
CA PHE A 174 -11.96 21.81 0.27
C PHE A 174 -12.83 23.02 0.66
N ASP A 175 -12.48 24.19 0.15
CA ASP A 175 -13.28 25.44 0.27
C ASP A 175 -13.61 25.80 1.74
N GLY A 176 -12.64 25.66 2.65
CA GLY A 176 -12.78 25.94 4.08
C GLY A 176 -13.34 24.78 4.91
N MET A 177 -13.71 23.65 4.29
CA MET A 177 -14.19 22.46 5.01
C MET A 177 -13.06 21.54 5.47
N GLY A 178 -11.88 21.66 4.88
CA GLY A 178 -10.73 20.79 5.15
C GLY A 178 -9.84 21.29 6.31
N PRO A 179 -8.82 20.51 6.69
CA PRO A 179 -7.85 20.92 7.70
C PRO A 179 -6.75 21.80 7.11
N GLU A 180 -6.08 22.53 7.98
CA GLU A 180 -4.86 23.25 7.64
C GLU A 180 -3.79 22.33 7.08
N ARG A 181 -2.94 22.85 6.19
CA ARG A 181 -1.81 22.14 5.57
C ARG A 181 -0.56 23.00 5.62
N THR A 182 0.61 22.37 5.78
CA THR A 182 1.91 23.06 5.80
C THR A 182 2.68 22.70 4.53
N GLY A 183 3.27 23.68 3.87
CA GLY A 183 4.04 23.48 2.65
C GLY A 183 5.23 22.53 2.85
N CYS A 184 5.46 21.66 1.87
CA CYS A 184 6.45 20.58 1.97
C CYS A 184 7.89 21.12 2.00
N ASN A 185 8.69 20.66 2.96
CA ASN A 185 10.11 21.01 3.10
C ASN A 185 11.08 19.96 2.54
N TYR A 186 10.56 19.01 1.75
CA TYR A 186 11.33 18.00 1.04
C TYR A 186 12.26 17.15 1.92
N CYS A 187 11.82 16.84 3.13
CA CYS A 187 12.64 16.10 4.12
C CYS A 187 12.78 14.59 3.85
N GLY A 188 12.08 14.01 2.87
CA GLY A 188 12.13 12.57 2.54
C GLY A 188 11.48 11.63 3.57
N ALA A 189 10.72 12.15 4.54
CA ALA A 189 10.15 11.35 5.63
C ALA A 189 8.78 10.72 5.33
N CYS A 190 8.29 10.78 4.10
CA CYS A 190 6.91 10.40 3.76
C CYS A 190 6.55 8.98 4.21
N MET A 191 7.45 8.00 4.10
CA MET A 191 7.24 6.60 4.48
C MET A 191 7.46 6.30 5.96
N THR A 192 7.99 7.26 6.73
CA THR A 192 8.09 7.16 8.20
C THR A 192 7.01 7.96 8.93
N GLY A 193 6.12 8.61 8.16
CA GLY A 193 5.08 9.52 8.64
C GLY A 193 5.47 10.98 8.50
N CYS A 194 4.57 11.80 7.96
CA CYS A 194 4.83 13.22 7.72
C CYS A 194 4.67 14.04 8.99
N ARG A 195 5.80 14.52 9.54
CA ARG A 195 5.82 15.38 10.72
C ARG A 195 5.59 16.86 10.39
N ASN A 196 5.59 17.21 9.10
CA ASN A 196 5.41 18.58 8.62
C ASN A 196 3.98 18.90 8.15
N ASN A 197 3.03 17.98 8.33
CA ASN A 197 1.64 18.14 7.89
C ASN A 197 1.44 18.44 6.38
N SER A 198 2.41 18.10 5.52
CA SER A 198 2.36 18.34 4.08
C SER A 198 1.77 17.17 3.28
N LYS A 199 1.92 15.94 3.80
CA LYS A 199 1.45 14.72 3.14
C LYS A 199 -0.07 14.60 3.27
N ASN A 200 -0.76 14.37 2.15
CA ASN A 200 -2.20 14.15 2.11
C ASN A 200 -2.56 12.72 2.49
N THR A 201 -2.56 12.42 3.79
CA THR A 201 -3.05 11.17 4.36
C THR A 201 -4.58 11.21 4.50
N LEU A 202 -5.23 10.07 4.54
CA LEU A 202 -6.70 9.96 4.49
C LEU A 202 -7.41 10.58 5.71
N ASP A 203 -6.73 10.73 6.82
CA ASP A 203 -7.21 11.49 7.99
C ASP A 203 -7.26 13.02 7.77
N LYS A 204 -6.74 13.51 6.64
CA LYS A 204 -6.69 14.91 6.26
C LYS A 204 -7.54 15.27 5.04
N ASN A 205 -8.22 14.30 4.49
CA ASN A 205 -9.16 14.47 3.38
C ASN A 205 -10.43 13.64 3.61
N TYR A 206 -10.54 12.44 3.08
CA TYR A 206 -11.76 11.63 3.16
C TYR A 206 -12.28 11.43 4.59
N LEU A 207 -11.45 10.99 5.53
CA LEU A 207 -11.91 10.75 6.91
C LEU A 207 -12.21 12.04 7.65
N TYR A 208 -11.42 13.09 7.41
CA TYR A 208 -11.70 14.41 7.99
C TYR A 208 -13.07 14.92 7.57
N LEU A 209 -13.34 14.88 6.26
CA LEU A 209 -14.64 15.29 5.72
C LEU A 209 -15.77 14.36 6.16
N ALA A 210 -15.53 13.03 6.22
CA ALA A 210 -16.51 12.07 6.71
C ALA A 210 -17.00 12.43 8.12
N GLN A 211 -16.09 12.82 9.03
CA GLN A 211 -16.45 13.28 10.37
C GLN A 211 -17.28 14.57 10.35
N LYS A 212 -16.99 15.50 9.43
CA LYS A 212 -17.84 16.70 9.23
C LYS A 212 -19.26 16.36 8.80
N TYR A 213 -19.45 15.23 8.09
CA TYR A 213 -20.76 14.68 7.74
C TYR A 213 -21.30 13.66 8.74
N GLY A 214 -20.73 13.59 9.96
CA GLY A 214 -21.26 12.79 11.08
C GLY A 214 -20.77 11.34 11.15
N ALA A 215 -19.77 10.93 10.35
CA ALA A 215 -19.15 9.62 10.53
C ALA A 215 -18.40 9.53 11.86
N GLU A 216 -18.54 8.39 12.56
CA GLU A 216 -17.78 8.08 13.75
C GLU A 216 -16.55 7.22 13.39
N ILE A 217 -15.39 7.45 14.03
CA ILE A 217 -14.18 6.66 13.85
C ILE A 217 -13.75 6.08 15.18
N LEU A 218 -13.80 4.75 15.31
CA LEU A 218 -13.41 4.00 16.49
C LEU A 218 -12.02 3.39 16.26
N ALA A 219 -10.97 4.11 16.62
CA ALA A 219 -9.59 3.65 16.58
C ALA A 219 -9.27 2.64 17.69
N GLU A 220 -8.15 1.92 17.55
CA GLU A 220 -7.65 0.92 18.50
C GLU A 220 -8.64 -0.21 18.78
N ASN A 221 -9.50 -0.54 17.81
CA ASN A 221 -10.45 -1.64 17.87
C ASN A 221 -10.37 -2.52 16.62
N GLU A 222 -10.35 -3.83 16.82
CA GLU A 222 -10.31 -4.82 15.75
C GLU A 222 -11.63 -5.61 15.71
N VAL A 223 -12.25 -5.69 14.53
CA VAL A 223 -13.36 -6.60 14.27
C VAL A 223 -12.81 -8.02 14.14
N TYR A 224 -13.40 -8.97 14.84
CA TYR A 224 -12.99 -10.37 14.78
C TYR A 224 -14.13 -11.34 14.43
N ASP A 225 -15.38 -10.88 14.42
CA ASP A 225 -16.53 -11.64 13.94
C ASP A 225 -17.58 -10.72 13.32
N VAL A 226 -18.28 -11.23 12.30
CA VAL A 226 -19.40 -10.58 11.60
C VAL A 226 -20.44 -11.66 11.36
N ARG A 227 -21.67 -11.47 11.85
CA ARG A 227 -22.76 -12.45 11.76
C ARG A 227 -24.03 -11.81 11.21
N PRO A 228 -24.71 -12.45 10.24
CA PRO A 228 -26.07 -12.08 9.87
C PRO A 228 -27.03 -12.21 11.07
N ILE A 229 -28.01 -11.32 11.15
CA ILE A 229 -29.02 -11.32 12.22
C ILE A 229 -30.31 -11.98 11.71
N ASN A 230 -30.69 -13.10 12.33
CA ASN A 230 -31.95 -13.82 12.06
C ASN A 230 -32.21 -14.21 10.59
N THR A 231 -31.17 -14.23 9.77
CA THR A 231 -31.17 -14.70 8.36
C THR A 231 -29.78 -15.20 8.03
N ASP A 232 -29.61 -16.04 7.00
CA ASP A 232 -28.30 -16.54 6.60
C ASP A 232 -27.59 -15.61 5.61
N ASP A 233 -28.35 -14.72 4.97
CA ASP A 233 -27.91 -13.81 3.90
C ASP A 233 -27.63 -12.37 4.37
N GLY A 234 -27.99 -12.04 5.61
CA GLY A 234 -27.82 -10.67 6.12
C GLY A 234 -28.91 -9.67 5.75
N ALA A 235 -30.05 -10.12 5.18
CA ALA A 235 -31.17 -9.24 4.81
C ALA A 235 -31.71 -8.42 6.01
N LYS A 236 -31.56 -8.93 7.22
CA LYS A 236 -31.92 -8.22 8.46
C LYS A 236 -30.74 -7.50 9.14
N GLY A 237 -29.59 -7.39 8.45
CA GLY A 237 -28.37 -6.74 8.94
C GLY A 237 -27.42 -7.68 9.69
N TYR A 238 -26.45 -7.09 10.34
CA TYR A 238 -25.28 -7.77 10.90
C TYR A 238 -25.01 -7.36 12.36
N GLU A 239 -24.54 -8.33 13.17
CA GLU A 239 -23.90 -8.12 14.45
C GLU A 239 -22.38 -8.29 14.26
N LEU A 240 -21.60 -7.29 14.69
CA LEU A 240 -20.13 -7.34 14.65
C LEU A 240 -19.59 -7.44 16.08
N ALA A 241 -18.65 -8.35 16.29
CA ALA A 241 -17.89 -8.43 17.54
C ALA A 241 -16.53 -7.74 17.35
N ILE A 242 -16.26 -6.78 18.22
CA ILE A 242 -15.03 -5.98 18.24
C ILE A 242 -14.27 -6.16 19.55
N LYS A 243 -12.95 -5.99 19.48
CA LYS A 243 -12.07 -6.01 20.66
C LYS A 243 -11.03 -4.91 20.60
N THR A 244 -10.59 -4.39 21.75
CA THR A 244 -9.48 -3.44 21.78
C THR A 244 -8.18 -4.13 21.33
N SER A 245 -7.43 -3.46 20.44
CA SER A 245 -6.24 -4.03 19.76
C SER A 245 -4.91 -3.67 20.41
N THR A 246 -4.88 -2.60 21.22
CA THR A 246 -3.64 -2.05 21.82
C THR A 246 -3.56 -2.23 23.33
N LYS A 247 -4.64 -2.74 23.96
CA LYS A 247 -4.69 -2.99 25.39
C LYS A 247 -4.14 -4.37 25.75
N LEU A 248 -3.57 -4.51 26.95
CA LEU A 248 -3.09 -5.80 27.45
C LEU A 248 -4.25 -6.79 27.65
N PHE A 249 -5.30 -6.32 28.29
CA PHE A 249 -6.56 -7.06 28.44
C PHE A 249 -7.57 -6.50 27.44
N ALA A 250 -7.89 -7.30 26.42
CA ALA A 250 -8.82 -6.90 25.39
C ALA A 250 -10.24 -6.78 25.96
N LYS A 251 -10.86 -5.63 25.79
CA LYS A 251 -12.30 -5.44 26.05
C LYS A 251 -13.05 -5.76 24.77
N THR A 252 -14.09 -6.57 24.88
CA THR A 252 -14.97 -6.93 23.76
C THR A 252 -16.28 -6.16 23.82
N LYS A 253 -16.85 -5.87 22.65
CA LYS A 253 -18.17 -5.23 22.50
C LYS A 253 -18.84 -5.81 21.25
N LYS A 254 -20.15 -5.86 21.25
CA LYS A 254 -20.99 -6.14 20.09
C LYS A 254 -21.65 -4.85 19.61
N ILE A 255 -21.74 -4.68 18.31
CA ILE A 255 -22.38 -3.56 17.63
C ILE A 255 -23.17 -4.07 16.43
N THR A 256 -24.20 -3.35 16.00
CA THR A 256 -25.08 -3.79 14.92
C THR A 256 -25.18 -2.77 13.79
N SER A 257 -25.31 -3.25 12.54
CA SER A 257 -25.53 -2.43 11.36
C SER A 257 -26.43 -3.08 10.34
N LYS A 258 -27.01 -2.27 9.43
CA LYS A 258 -27.76 -2.77 8.28
C LYS A 258 -26.82 -3.35 7.21
N GLY A 259 -25.66 -2.74 7.02
CA GLY A 259 -24.65 -3.18 6.04
C GLY A 259 -23.24 -3.11 6.61
N VAL A 260 -22.31 -3.86 5.98
CA VAL A 260 -20.91 -3.93 6.38
C VAL A 260 -20.01 -3.78 5.15
N ILE A 261 -18.94 -3.01 5.30
CA ILE A 261 -17.90 -2.81 4.29
C ILE A 261 -16.57 -3.32 4.82
N PHE A 262 -16.02 -4.37 4.21
CA PHE A 262 -14.68 -4.85 4.48
C PHE A 262 -13.65 -4.00 3.75
N SER A 263 -12.79 -3.31 4.52
CA SER A 263 -11.75 -2.39 4.02
C SER A 263 -10.46 -2.48 4.86
N GLY A 264 -10.20 -3.64 5.44
CA GLY A 264 -9.05 -3.90 6.33
C GLY A 264 -7.71 -4.03 5.60
N GLY A 265 -7.65 -3.76 4.28
CA GLY A 265 -6.55 -4.07 3.39
C GLY A 265 -6.43 -5.58 3.15
N VAL A 266 -5.76 -6.00 2.07
CA VAL A 266 -5.74 -7.42 1.64
C VAL A 266 -5.48 -8.38 2.80
N LEU A 267 -4.42 -8.15 3.58
CA LEU A 267 -4.07 -9.05 4.70
C LEU A 267 -5.10 -9.06 5.82
N GLY A 268 -5.75 -7.91 6.10
CA GLY A 268 -6.78 -7.82 7.14
C GLY A 268 -8.10 -8.42 6.67
N THR A 269 -8.57 -8.01 5.51
CA THR A 269 -9.83 -8.46 4.91
C THR A 269 -9.81 -9.95 4.60
N ILE A 270 -8.80 -10.45 3.88
CA ILE A 270 -8.73 -11.87 3.50
C ILE A 270 -8.59 -12.75 4.74
N LYS A 271 -7.74 -12.36 5.72
CA LYS A 271 -7.63 -13.13 6.96
C LYS A 271 -8.97 -13.22 7.68
N LEU A 272 -9.67 -12.11 7.87
CA LEU A 272 -10.97 -12.08 8.56
C LEU A 272 -12.01 -12.91 7.80
N LEU A 273 -12.13 -12.73 6.47
CA LEU A 273 -13.10 -13.46 5.66
C LEU A 273 -12.82 -14.98 5.65
N LEU A 274 -11.55 -15.41 5.62
CA LEU A 274 -11.19 -16.82 5.75
C LEU A 274 -11.56 -17.40 7.14
N ASP A 275 -11.51 -16.58 8.19
CA ASP A 275 -11.97 -16.97 9.52
C ASP A 275 -13.52 -17.07 9.54
N LEU A 276 -14.22 -16.09 8.97
CA LEU A 276 -15.68 -16.04 8.89
C LEU A 276 -16.28 -17.14 8.00
N LYS A 277 -15.62 -17.49 6.89
CA LYS A 277 -16.07 -18.55 5.98
C LYS A 277 -16.22 -19.90 6.68
N THR A 278 -15.40 -20.17 7.68
CA THR A 278 -15.47 -21.42 8.47
C THR A 278 -16.38 -21.30 9.71
N SER A 279 -17.07 -20.17 9.87
CA SER A 279 -17.90 -19.90 11.04
C SER A 279 -19.20 -19.18 10.71
N SER A 280 -19.20 -17.86 10.66
CA SER A 280 -20.43 -17.03 10.62
C SER A 280 -20.86 -16.60 9.22
N LEU A 281 -20.01 -16.75 8.21
CA LEU A 281 -20.32 -16.44 6.80
C LEU A 281 -19.98 -17.64 5.87
N PRO A 282 -20.66 -18.81 6.02
CA PRO A 282 -20.30 -20.04 5.29
C PRO A 282 -20.54 -19.96 3.78
N ASN A 283 -21.43 -19.08 3.31
CA ASN A 283 -21.79 -18.94 1.89
C ASN A 283 -20.78 -18.10 1.07
N LEU A 284 -19.65 -17.66 1.67
CA LEU A 284 -18.59 -16.99 0.92
C LEU A 284 -18.02 -17.90 -0.17
N SER A 285 -17.78 -17.31 -1.36
CA SER A 285 -17.23 -18.01 -2.53
C SER A 285 -15.95 -18.78 -2.22
N ASP A 286 -15.75 -19.92 -2.91
CA ASP A 286 -14.51 -20.70 -2.86
C ASP A 286 -13.33 -20.01 -3.55
N ARG A 287 -13.58 -18.93 -4.29
CA ARG A 287 -12.54 -18.06 -4.85
C ARG A 287 -11.86 -17.17 -3.80
N LEU A 288 -12.41 -17.10 -2.59
CA LEU A 288 -11.84 -16.31 -1.52
C LEU A 288 -10.38 -16.71 -1.23
N GLY A 289 -9.51 -15.71 -1.21
CA GLY A 289 -8.07 -15.87 -1.01
C GLY A 289 -7.31 -16.31 -2.26
N GLN A 290 -7.97 -16.52 -3.40
CA GLN A 290 -7.32 -16.78 -4.69
C GLN A 290 -6.98 -15.48 -5.42
N ASP A 291 -6.19 -15.58 -6.50
CA ASP A 291 -5.78 -14.42 -7.32
C ASP A 291 -5.11 -13.29 -6.54
N ILE A 292 -4.34 -13.64 -5.51
CA ILE A 292 -3.47 -12.68 -4.81
C ILE A 292 -2.34 -12.27 -5.74
N ARG A 293 -2.11 -10.96 -5.85
CA ARG A 293 -1.12 -10.34 -6.74
C ARG A 293 -0.17 -9.41 -5.99
N SER A 294 0.98 -9.19 -6.57
CA SER A 294 1.84 -8.02 -6.36
C SER A 294 2.15 -7.40 -7.71
N ASN A 295 2.84 -6.27 -7.75
CA ASN A 295 3.29 -5.67 -9.01
C ASN A 295 4.56 -6.33 -9.58
N ASN A 296 4.88 -7.58 -9.23
CA ASN A 296 6.16 -8.21 -9.55
C ASN A 296 7.35 -7.27 -9.30
N GLU A 297 7.58 -6.97 -8.03
CA GLU A 297 8.49 -5.91 -7.63
C GLU A 297 9.91 -6.43 -7.38
N THR A 298 10.89 -5.59 -7.71
CA THR A 298 12.27 -5.72 -7.24
C THR A 298 12.65 -4.47 -6.45
N LEU A 299 13.10 -4.65 -5.22
CA LEU A 299 13.55 -3.59 -4.32
C LEU A 299 15.07 -3.70 -4.12
N VAL A 300 15.82 -2.77 -4.71
CA VAL A 300 17.29 -2.73 -4.59
C VAL A 300 17.76 -1.38 -4.13
N SER A 301 18.50 -1.37 -3.03
CA SER A 301 19.14 -0.16 -2.52
C SER A 301 20.43 0.12 -3.26
N VAL A 302 20.65 1.36 -3.69
CA VAL A 302 21.92 1.81 -4.26
C VAL A 302 22.48 2.93 -3.41
N SER A 303 23.65 2.68 -2.82
CA SER A 303 24.37 3.62 -1.95
C SER A 303 25.48 4.31 -2.71
N SER A 304 25.38 5.61 -2.92
CA SER A 304 26.41 6.40 -3.58
C SER A 304 27.67 6.56 -2.71
N LEU A 305 28.83 6.44 -3.32
CA LEU A 305 30.12 6.68 -2.69
C LEU A 305 30.58 8.15 -2.82
N GLU A 306 29.82 9.00 -3.50
CA GLU A 306 30.11 10.43 -3.65
C GLU A 306 29.91 11.18 -2.33
N LYS A 307 30.89 12.09 -1.99
CA LYS A 307 30.89 12.75 -0.67
C LYS A 307 29.80 13.81 -0.53
N ASP A 308 29.56 14.62 -1.57
CA ASP A 308 28.78 15.87 -1.48
C ASP A 308 27.31 15.74 -1.93
N LYS A 309 26.85 14.53 -2.18
CA LYS A 309 25.46 14.28 -2.60
C LYS A 309 24.56 13.91 -1.43
N ASN A 310 23.33 14.41 -1.49
CA ASN A 310 22.29 14.09 -0.52
C ASN A 310 21.07 13.50 -1.24
N TYR A 311 20.87 12.21 -1.09
CA TYR A 311 19.76 11.45 -1.70
C TYR A 311 18.52 11.39 -0.79
N SER A 312 18.61 11.81 0.46
CA SER A 312 17.46 11.84 1.40
C SER A 312 16.52 13.03 1.17
N LYS A 313 16.95 14.05 0.39
CA LYS A 313 16.11 15.21 0.07
C LYS A 313 15.14 14.92 -1.06
N GLY A 314 13.92 15.44 -0.94
CA GLY A 314 12.81 15.27 -1.88
C GLY A 314 11.58 14.62 -1.25
N VAL A 315 10.55 14.38 -2.05
CA VAL A 315 9.41 13.53 -1.66
C VAL A 315 9.81 12.05 -1.79
N ALA A 316 9.10 11.12 -1.16
CA ALA A 316 9.52 9.71 -1.11
C ALA A 316 9.72 9.10 -2.50
N ILE A 317 8.75 9.24 -3.41
CA ILE A 317 8.88 8.99 -4.85
C ILE A 317 8.57 10.30 -5.56
N GLY A 318 9.52 10.81 -6.35
CA GLY A 318 9.40 12.11 -6.99
C GLY A 318 9.39 12.06 -8.52
N SER A 319 9.77 10.93 -9.10
CA SER A 319 9.86 10.71 -10.55
C SER A 319 9.64 9.26 -10.91
N ILE A 320 9.27 9.02 -12.17
CA ILE A 320 9.03 7.71 -12.78
C ILE A 320 9.80 7.65 -14.11
N LEU A 321 10.34 6.48 -14.43
CA LEU A 321 10.93 6.14 -15.72
C LEU A 321 10.21 4.90 -16.26
N ASP A 322 9.38 5.06 -17.29
CA ASP A 322 8.81 3.94 -18.02
C ASP A 322 9.92 3.22 -18.78
N THR A 323 10.17 1.95 -18.46
CA THR A 323 11.28 1.18 -19.03
C THR A 323 10.89 0.44 -20.29
N ASP A 324 9.64 0.01 -20.36
CA ASP A 324 9.01 -0.59 -21.53
C ASP A 324 7.47 -0.51 -21.42
N GLU A 325 6.75 -1.23 -22.28
CA GLU A 325 5.29 -1.25 -22.28
C GLU A 325 4.70 -1.83 -21.00
N HIS A 326 5.43 -2.70 -20.30
CA HIS A 326 4.95 -3.48 -19.17
C HIS A 326 5.63 -3.13 -17.85
N SER A 327 6.64 -2.28 -17.84
CA SER A 327 7.43 -2.03 -16.65
C SER A 327 7.87 -0.57 -16.50
N HIS A 328 8.19 -0.20 -15.25
CA HIS A 328 8.77 1.10 -14.95
C HIS A 328 9.67 1.04 -13.71
N LEU A 329 10.49 2.07 -13.55
CA LEU A 329 11.40 2.28 -12.44
C LEU A 329 11.02 3.54 -11.68
N GLU A 330 10.87 3.41 -10.37
CA GLU A 330 10.77 4.51 -9.42
C GLU A 330 11.94 4.48 -8.44
N ILE A 331 12.19 5.59 -7.76
CA ILE A 331 13.12 5.62 -6.64
C ILE A 331 12.42 6.02 -5.37
N CYS A 332 12.63 5.23 -4.31
CA CYS A 332 12.16 5.54 -2.98
C CYS A 332 13.30 6.10 -2.13
N ARG A 333 12.99 7.07 -1.26
CA ARG A 333 13.95 7.62 -0.31
C ARG A 333 13.40 7.72 1.08
N TYR A 334 14.31 7.74 2.07
CA TYR A 334 14.01 7.98 3.46
C TYR A 334 14.69 9.25 3.95
N SER A 335 14.13 9.88 4.98
CA SER A 335 14.73 11.06 5.62
C SER A 335 16.12 10.78 6.16
N GLU A 336 16.93 11.82 6.22
CA GLU A 336 18.26 11.78 6.88
C GLU A 336 18.14 11.20 8.29
N GLY A 337 19.06 10.29 8.64
CA GLY A 337 19.04 9.56 9.92
C GLY A 337 18.23 8.27 9.92
N SER A 338 17.41 7.99 8.90
CA SER A 338 16.62 6.74 8.79
C SER A 338 17.50 5.58 8.29
N ASN A 339 18.47 5.15 9.09
CA ASN A 339 19.52 4.21 8.71
C ASN A 339 19.25 2.76 9.15
N ALA A 340 18.11 2.43 9.76
CA ALA A 340 17.86 1.10 10.32
C ALA A 340 17.84 0.00 9.25
N TRP A 341 17.40 0.31 8.04
CA TRP A 341 17.34 -0.64 6.93
C TRP A 341 18.70 -1.24 6.57
N LYS A 342 19.82 -0.50 6.76
CA LYS A 342 21.16 -1.02 6.45
C LYS A 342 21.49 -2.32 7.19
N LEU A 343 20.88 -2.57 8.37
CA LEU A 343 21.15 -3.76 9.19
C LEU A 343 20.69 -5.07 8.54
N ILE A 344 19.73 -4.99 7.63
CA ILE A 344 19.14 -6.16 6.98
C ILE A 344 19.40 -6.19 5.47
N HIS A 345 20.43 -5.47 5.01
CA HIS A 345 20.87 -5.47 3.60
C HIS A 345 22.13 -6.32 3.43
N LEU A 346 22.20 -7.02 2.29
CA LEU A 346 23.37 -7.76 1.81
C LEU A 346 23.75 -7.27 0.41
N PRO A 347 24.97 -7.55 -0.11
CA PRO A 347 25.30 -7.31 -1.50
C PRO A 347 24.23 -7.84 -2.44
N TYR A 348 23.78 -7.02 -3.39
CA TYR A 348 22.82 -7.47 -4.41
C TYR A 348 23.51 -8.50 -5.32
N VAL A 349 23.00 -9.70 -5.31
CA VAL A 349 23.47 -10.80 -6.16
C VAL A 349 22.28 -11.61 -6.69
N THR A 350 22.41 -12.17 -7.86
CA THR A 350 21.40 -13.02 -8.48
C THR A 350 21.87 -14.48 -8.50
N GLY A 351 20.93 -15.43 -8.45
CA GLY A 351 21.24 -16.86 -8.51
C GLY A 351 20.01 -17.73 -8.26
N THR A 352 20.02 -18.93 -8.83
CA THR A 352 18.88 -19.86 -8.76
C THR A 352 18.76 -20.55 -7.41
N THR A 353 19.88 -20.81 -6.72
CA THR A 353 19.90 -21.50 -5.42
C THR A 353 20.43 -20.61 -4.30
N VAL A 354 20.05 -20.91 -3.07
CA VAL A 354 20.56 -20.23 -1.86
C VAL A 354 22.09 -20.30 -1.80
N PHE A 355 22.68 -21.48 -2.04
CA PHE A 355 24.14 -21.69 -1.99
C PHE A 355 24.86 -20.84 -3.05
N SER A 356 24.35 -20.79 -4.28
CA SER A 356 24.89 -19.94 -5.33
C SER A 356 24.88 -18.47 -4.94
N ARG A 357 23.80 -17.99 -4.34
CA ARG A 357 23.68 -16.61 -3.87
C ARG A 357 24.62 -16.30 -2.73
N LEU A 358 24.71 -17.18 -1.71
CA LEU A 358 25.63 -17.01 -0.59
C LEU A 358 27.08 -16.97 -1.06
N ALA A 359 27.49 -17.89 -1.96
CA ALA A 359 28.84 -17.88 -2.55
C ALA A 359 29.12 -16.56 -3.27
N LYS A 360 28.15 -16.05 -4.05
CA LYS A 360 28.28 -14.76 -4.74
C LYS A 360 28.34 -13.56 -3.78
N VAL A 361 27.64 -13.59 -2.66
CA VAL A 361 27.76 -12.58 -1.59
C VAL A 361 29.18 -12.54 -1.06
N VAL A 362 29.75 -13.70 -0.71
CA VAL A 362 31.14 -13.80 -0.23
C VAL A 362 32.10 -13.27 -1.30
N VAL A 363 31.96 -13.72 -2.54
CA VAL A 363 32.80 -13.24 -3.68
C VAL A 363 32.68 -11.72 -3.85
N ALA A 364 31.49 -11.14 -3.75
CA ALA A 364 31.28 -9.70 -3.85
C ALA A 364 32.01 -8.94 -2.74
N LEU A 365 31.90 -9.41 -1.50
CA LEU A 365 32.58 -8.83 -0.34
C LEU A 365 34.11 -8.90 -0.48
N VAL A 366 34.64 -10.05 -0.94
CA VAL A 366 36.09 -10.26 -1.12
C VAL A 366 36.63 -9.44 -2.29
N LYS A 367 35.89 -9.34 -3.41
CA LYS A 367 36.29 -8.55 -4.59
C LYS A 367 36.27 -7.05 -4.38
N SER A 368 35.42 -6.54 -3.50
CA SER A 368 35.25 -5.09 -3.28
C SER A 368 35.11 -4.74 -1.79
N PRO A 369 36.02 -5.16 -0.91
CA PRO A 369 35.85 -5.04 0.54
C PRO A 369 35.71 -3.58 0.98
N VAL A 370 36.50 -2.69 0.43
CA VAL A 370 36.45 -1.24 0.76
C VAL A 370 35.13 -0.60 0.38
N LYS A 371 34.53 -1.00 -0.77
CA LYS A 371 33.24 -0.45 -1.21
C LYS A 371 32.11 -0.87 -0.25
N TYR A 372 32.04 -2.17 0.07
CA TYR A 372 31.01 -2.67 0.99
C TYR A 372 31.24 -2.20 2.42
N PHE A 373 32.50 -2.16 2.90
CA PHE A 373 32.81 -1.55 4.18
C PHE A 373 32.29 -0.12 4.27
N LYS A 374 32.63 0.74 3.29
CA LYS A 374 32.10 2.10 3.22
C LYS A 374 30.57 2.13 3.23
N THR A 375 29.91 1.25 2.49
CA THR A 375 28.44 1.20 2.41
C THR A 375 27.79 0.83 3.74
N TYR A 376 28.30 -0.20 4.45
CA TYR A 376 27.72 -0.66 5.72
C TYR A 376 28.07 0.24 6.90
N PHE A 377 29.24 0.85 6.90
CA PHE A 377 29.69 1.74 7.97
C PHE A 377 29.43 3.23 7.70
N LEU A 378 28.65 3.55 6.67
CA LEU A 378 28.17 4.91 6.45
C LEU A 378 27.34 5.38 7.66
N ASN A 379 27.79 6.47 8.30
CA ASN A 379 27.06 7.09 9.40
C ASN A 379 25.71 7.69 8.93
N SER A 380 25.57 7.99 7.64
CA SER A 380 24.41 8.63 7.02
C SER A 380 23.87 7.79 5.86
N TRP A 381 23.55 6.51 6.09
CA TRP A 381 23.10 5.59 5.05
C TRP A 381 21.92 6.17 4.22
N ALA A 382 20.86 6.65 4.85
CA ALA A 382 19.72 7.25 4.15
C ALA A 382 20.09 8.49 3.32
N LYS A 383 21.11 9.24 3.74
CA LYS A 383 21.61 10.42 2.98
C LYS A 383 22.33 10.01 1.71
N LYS A 384 22.88 8.81 1.65
CA LYS A 384 23.67 8.27 0.55
C LYS A 384 22.95 7.24 -0.30
N THR A 385 21.77 6.79 0.11
CA THR A 385 21.08 5.64 -0.46
C THR A 385 19.70 6.01 -0.97
N VAL A 386 19.35 5.45 -2.11
CA VAL A 386 17.96 5.33 -2.60
C VAL A 386 17.60 3.87 -2.71
N VAL A 387 16.31 3.57 -2.68
CA VAL A 387 15.77 2.25 -2.98
C VAL A 387 15.12 2.31 -4.36
N LEU A 388 15.67 1.57 -5.30
CA LEU A 388 15.05 1.37 -6.61
C LEU A 388 13.85 0.45 -6.44
N LEU A 389 12.72 0.87 -6.96
CA LEU A 389 11.48 0.11 -7.04
C LEU A 389 11.18 -0.12 -8.53
N PHE A 390 11.41 -1.34 -8.99
CA PHE A 390 11.06 -1.77 -10.34
C PHE A 390 9.77 -2.58 -10.28
N MET A 391 8.80 -2.27 -11.12
CA MET A 391 7.49 -2.91 -11.16
C MET A 391 7.12 -3.33 -12.59
N GLN A 392 6.34 -4.43 -12.68
CA GLN A 392 5.86 -4.98 -13.95
C GLN A 392 4.39 -5.37 -13.90
N THR A 393 3.71 -5.29 -15.04
CA THR A 393 2.30 -5.72 -15.22
C THR A 393 2.14 -7.24 -15.39
N LEU A 394 3.23 -8.03 -15.36
CA LEU A 394 3.14 -9.49 -15.51
C LEU A 394 2.28 -10.12 -14.42
N ASP A 395 1.36 -11.00 -14.83
CA ASP A 395 0.41 -11.62 -13.92
C ASP A 395 0.88 -13.02 -13.50
N SER A 396 1.40 -13.12 -12.28
CA SER A 396 1.54 -14.38 -11.56
C SER A 396 0.79 -14.26 -10.25
N THR A 397 0.01 -15.27 -9.88
CA THR A 397 -0.85 -15.18 -8.71
C THR A 397 -0.46 -16.17 -7.62
N LEU A 398 -0.72 -15.73 -6.39
CA LEU A 398 -0.66 -16.54 -5.18
C LEU A 398 -2.09 -16.82 -4.67
N SER A 399 -2.22 -17.76 -3.77
CA SER A 399 -3.40 -17.92 -2.92
C SER A 399 -3.03 -17.79 -1.46
N PHE A 400 -3.89 -17.15 -0.69
CA PHE A 400 -3.87 -17.20 0.76
C PHE A 400 -4.92 -18.19 1.27
N LYS A 401 -4.49 -19.13 2.11
CA LYS A 401 -5.34 -20.15 2.73
C LYS A 401 -4.95 -20.32 4.19
N LYS A 402 -5.86 -20.83 5.01
CA LYS A 402 -5.52 -21.31 6.34
C LYS A 402 -4.74 -22.62 6.25
N ASN A 403 -3.65 -22.71 6.99
CA ASN A 403 -2.92 -23.97 7.20
C ASN A 403 -3.58 -24.79 8.34
N SER A 404 -3.06 -25.97 8.62
CA SER A 404 -3.54 -26.87 9.71
C SER A 404 -3.51 -26.23 11.11
N PHE A 405 -2.71 -25.20 11.31
CA PHE A 405 -2.63 -24.44 12.56
C PHE A 405 -3.57 -23.22 12.58
N GLY A 406 -4.45 -23.06 11.58
CA GLY A 406 -5.34 -21.89 11.46
C GLY A 406 -4.66 -20.58 11.06
N LEU A 407 -3.36 -20.61 10.74
CA LEU A 407 -2.62 -19.42 10.31
C LEU A 407 -2.72 -19.25 8.79
N MET A 408 -2.81 -18.00 8.34
CA MET A 408 -2.79 -17.68 6.92
C MET A 408 -1.43 -17.99 6.31
N SER A 409 -1.42 -18.71 5.20
CA SER A 409 -0.24 -19.13 4.45
C SER A 409 -0.40 -18.83 2.96
N SER A 410 0.71 -18.71 2.22
CA SER A 410 0.71 -18.49 0.78
C SER A 410 1.07 -19.75 0.00
N THR A 411 0.42 -19.92 -1.16
CA THR A 411 0.76 -20.93 -2.19
C THR A 411 0.78 -20.27 -3.56
N VAL A 412 1.56 -20.80 -4.51
CA VAL A 412 1.51 -20.33 -5.91
C VAL A 412 0.25 -20.91 -6.57
N SER A 413 -0.54 -20.07 -7.24
CA SER A 413 -1.78 -20.48 -7.93
C SER A 413 -1.56 -20.61 -9.43
N THR A 414 -1.10 -19.53 -10.07
CA THR A 414 -0.88 -19.49 -11.52
C THR A 414 0.44 -18.79 -11.82
N GLY A 415 1.03 -19.14 -12.96
CA GLY A 415 2.28 -18.55 -13.42
C GLY A 415 3.51 -19.01 -12.64
N LYS A 416 4.59 -18.25 -12.76
CA LYS A 416 5.86 -18.53 -12.09
C LYS A 416 5.84 -18.01 -10.65
N ARG A 417 6.57 -18.70 -9.76
CA ARG A 417 6.79 -18.19 -8.40
C ARG A 417 7.35 -16.76 -8.46
N PRO A 418 6.81 -15.81 -7.68
CA PRO A 418 7.37 -14.47 -7.57
C PRO A 418 8.86 -14.52 -7.17
N THR A 419 9.65 -13.67 -7.79
CA THR A 419 11.11 -13.59 -7.59
C THR A 419 11.58 -12.15 -7.51
N PRO A 420 12.57 -11.81 -6.67
CA PRO A 420 13.19 -10.49 -6.65
C PRO A 420 14.24 -10.31 -7.77
N PHE A 421 14.47 -11.33 -8.61
CA PHE A 421 15.52 -11.36 -9.64
C PHE A 421 14.91 -11.22 -11.03
N ILE A 422 14.30 -10.07 -11.29
CA ILE A 422 13.67 -9.74 -12.59
C ILE A 422 14.79 -9.32 -13.57
N PRO A 423 14.94 -9.99 -14.73
CA PRO A 423 16.05 -9.70 -15.66
C PRO A 423 16.11 -8.24 -16.12
N GLU A 424 14.97 -7.63 -16.43
CA GLU A 424 14.85 -6.24 -16.89
C GLU A 424 15.31 -5.27 -15.79
N SER A 425 15.00 -5.56 -14.54
CA SER A 425 15.42 -4.76 -13.37
C SER A 425 16.95 -4.73 -13.22
N ILE A 426 17.63 -5.84 -13.54
CA ILE A 426 19.09 -5.95 -13.39
C ILE A 426 19.80 -4.91 -14.27
N LYS A 427 19.32 -4.72 -15.51
CA LYS A 427 19.86 -3.68 -16.41
C LYS A 427 19.69 -2.29 -15.80
N MET A 428 18.50 -1.97 -15.32
CA MET A 428 18.20 -0.67 -14.69
C MET A 428 19.04 -0.43 -13.43
N ILE A 429 19.17 -1.44 -12.58
CA ILE A 429 20.00 -1.38 -11.36
C ILE A 429 21.47 -1.09 -11.69
N ASN A 430 22.01 -1.76 -12.70
CA ASN A 430 23.40 -1.58 -13.13
C ASN A 430 23.63 -0.17 -13.69
N GLU A 431 22.75 0.30 -14.57
CA GLU A 431 22.85 1.65 -15.14
C GLU A 431 22.69 2.73 -14.05
N TYR A 432 21.74 2.56 -13.14
CA TYR A 432 21.58 3.49 -12.02
C TYR A 432 22.81 3.51 -11.11
N SER A 433 23.35 2.34 -10.79
CA SER A 433 24.57 2.23 -9.96
C SER A 433 25.77 2.92 -10.59
N LYS A 434 25.94 2.81 -11.92
CA LYS A 434 26.96 3.57 -12.67
C LYS A 434 26.68 5.09 -12.60
N ALA A 435 25.42 5.50 -12.83
CA ALA A 435 25.02 6.91 -12.91
C ALA A 435 25.29 7.70 -11.61
N ILE A 436 25.30 7.03 -10.44
CA ILE A 436 25.54 7.66 -9.14
C ILE A 436 26.81 7.18 -8.44
N ASN A 437 27.69 6.46 -9.14
CA ASN A 437 28.88 5.82 -8.56
C ASN A 437 28.52 5.05 -7.27
N GLY A 438 27.55 4.15 -7.38
CA GLY A 438 26.88 3.51 -6.25
C GLY A 438 27.18 2.02 -6.11
N VAL A 439 26.85 1.48 -4.94
CA VAL A 439 26.96 0.06 -4.59
C VAL A 439 25.55 -0.49 -4.34
N SER A 440 25.20 -1.55 -5.07
CA SER A 440 23.88 -2.18 -4.96
C SER A 440 23.83 -3.17 -3.81
N THR A 441 22.77 -3.08 -3.00
CA THR A 441 22.43 -4.01 -1.91
C THR A 441 20.93 -4.30 -1.93
N SER A 442 20.49 -5.47 -1.45
CA SER A 442 19.07 -5.81 -1.29
C SER A 442 18.80 -6.40 0.09
N PHE A 443 17.53 -6.54 0.45
CA PHE A 443 17.15 -7.18 1.69
C PHE A 443 17.74 -8.61 1.78
N ALA A 444 18.26 -8.95 2.95
CA ALA A 444 18.82 -10.27 3.20
C ALA A 444 17.83 -11.41 2.87
N LEU A 445 16.54 -11.20 3.14
CA LEU A 445 15.47 -12.14 2.80
C LEU A 445 15.38 -12.37 1.28
N GLU A 446 15.50 -11.33 0.47
CA GLU A 446 15.53 -11.43 -0.99
C GLU A 446 16.80 -12.11 -1.47
N THR A 447 17.95 -11.63 -1.00
CA THR A 447 19.25 -12.19 -1.41
C THR A 447 19.39 -13.64 -1.00
N ILE A 448 19.06 -14.02 0.25
CA ILE A 448 19.26 -15.39 0.74
C ILE A 448 18.12 -16.30 0.31
N ALA A 449 16.87 -15.97 0.69
CA ALA A 449 15.72 -16.84 0.48
C ALA A 449 15.08 -16.72 -0.91
N GLY A 450 15.39 -15.68 -1.68
CA GLY A 450 14.73 -15.39 -2.96
C GLY A 450 13.24 -15.08 -2.79
N ILE A 451 12.86 -14.51 -1.64
CA ILE A 451 11.49 -14.08 -1.34
C ILE A 451 11.40 -12.59 -1.65
N PRO A 452 10.60 -12.17 -2.66
CA PRO A 452 10.46 -10.77 -2.99
C PRO A 452 9.71 -10.01 -1.89
N SER A 453 10.06 -8.74 -1.74
CA SER A 453 9.33 -7.80 -0.89
C SER A 453 8.37 -6.97 -1.74
N THR A 454 7.19 -6.64 -1.21
CA THR A 454 6.20 -5.77 -1.86
C THR A 454 5.53 -4.85 -0.85
N ALA A 455 5.16 -3.66 -1.33
CA ALA A 455 4.20 -2.77 -0.65
C ALA A 455 2.81 -2.78 -1.33
N HIS A 456 2.63 -3.59 -2.39
CA HIS A 456 1.48 -3.55 -3.30
C HIS A 456 0.81 -4.92 -3.41
N ILE A 457 0.39 -5.49 -2.26
CA ILE A 457 -0.40 -6.74 -2.24
C ILE A 457 -1.84 -6.44 -2.60
N LEU A 458 -2.40 -7.21 -3.54
CA LEU A 458 -3.71 -7.01 -4.16
C LEU A 458 -4.44 -8.33 -4.38
N GLY A 459 -5.75 -8.26 -4.65
CA GLY A 459 -6.57 -9.45 -4.96
C GLY A 459 -6.94 -10.28 -3.74
N GLY A 460 -7.52 -11.43 -3.99
CA GLY A 460 -8.03 -12.36 -2.98
C GLY A 460 -9.54 -12.28 -2.75
N ALA A 461 -10.17 -11.21 -3.22
CA ALA A 461 -11.63 -11.09 -3.28
C ALA A 461 -12.03 -10.42 -4.60
N VAL A 462 -11.60 -11.02 -5.70
CA VAL A 462 -11.73 -10.47 -7.05
C VAL A 462 -13.18 -10.49 -7.55
N MET A 463 -13.47 -9.61 -8.51
CA MET A 463 -14.75 -9.53 -9.19
C MET A 463 -14.94 -10.73 -10.14
N GLY A 464 -16.18 -11.19 -10.30
CA GLY A 464 -16.61 -12.19 -11.25
C GLY A 464 -18.08 -12.02 -11.59
N GLU A 465 -18.58 -12.78 -12.57
CA GLU A 465 -20.02 -12.82 -12.92
C GLU A 465 -20.83 -13.59 -11.85
N ASN A 466 -20.18 -14.55 -11.19
CA ASN A 466 -20.80 -15.42 -10.20
C ASN A 466 -19.78 -15.96 -9.19
N THR A 467 -20.23 -16.75 -8.23
CA THR A 467 -19.42 -17.31 -7.14
C THR A 467 -18.31 -18.26 -7.59
N SER A 468 -18.38 -18.84 -8.79
CA SER A 468 -17.31 -19.70 -9.32
C SER A 468 -16.14 -18.91 -9.91
N GLU A 469 -16.36 -17.65 -10.25
CA GLU A 469 -15.36 -16.77 -10.88
C GLU A 469 -14.81 -15.71 -9.93
N GLY A 470 -15.63 -15.21 -9.01
CA GLY A 470 -15.24 -14.16 -8.08
C GLY A 470 -15.81 -14.32 -6.68
N VAL A 471 -15.46 -13.39 -5.81
CA VAL A 471 -15.99 -13.25 -4.45
C VAL A 471 -17.03 -12.13 -4.40
N ILE A 472 -16.89 -11.14 -5.27
CA ILE A 472 -17.75 -9.97 -5.39
C ILE A 472 -18.22 -9.79 -6.83
N ASP A 473 -19.35 -9.13 -6.98
CA ASP A 473 -19.85 -8.68 -8.28
C ASP A 473 -19.13 -7.40 -8.76
N LYS A 474 -19.51 -6.91 -9.95
CA LYS A 474 -18.97 -5.67 -10.55
C LYS A 474 -19.25 -4.41 -9.72
N ASP A 475 -20.18 -4.45 -8.77
CA ASP A 475 -20.57 -3.35 -7.88
C ASP A 475 -20.02 -3.56 -6.46
N ASN A 476 -19.00 -4.42 -6.30
CA ASN A 476 -18.33 -4.75 -5.05
C ASN A 476 -19.19 -5.45 -3.98
N ARG A 477 -20.37 -5.94 -4.32
CA ARG A 477 -21.23 -6.70 -3.42
C ARG A 477 -20.72 -8.13 -3.27
N VAL A 478 -20.69 -8.63 -2.04
CA VAL A 478 -20.29 -10.01 -1.78
C VAL A 478 -21.41 -10.98 -2.20
N PHE A 479 -21.10 -11.93 -3.04
CA PHE A 479 -22.07 -12.94 -3.47
C PHE A 479 -22.65 -13.71 -2.28
N GLY A 480 -23.98 -13.92 -2.31
CA GLY A 480 -24.71 -14.65 -1.28
C GLY A 480 -25.01 -13.86 0.00
N TYR A 481 -24.71 -12.55 0.03
CA TYR A 481 -25.00 -11.70 1.18
C TYR A 481 -25.55 -10.34 0.78
N GLU A 482 -26.58 -9.88 1.49
CA GLU A 482 -27.19 -8.59 1.30
C GLU A 482 -26.41 -7.47 2.06
N ASN A 483 -26.24 -6.32 1.43
CA ASN A 483 -25.56 -5.15 2.01
C ASN A 483 -24.15 -5.43 2.58
N LEU A 484 -23.46 -6.42 2.02
CA LEU A 484 -22.10 -6.80 2.36
C LEU A 484 -21.15 -6.46 1.20
N TYR A 485 -20.12 -5.67 1.45
CA TYR A 485 -19.22 -5.15 0.42
C TYR A 485 -17.76 -5.41 0.77
N ILE A 486 -16.90 -5.54 -0.25
CA ILE A 486 -15.44 -5.55 -0.10
C ILE A 486 -14.87 -4.40 -0.91
N ILE A 487 -14.27 -3.42 -0.22
CA ILE A 487 -13.79 -2.18 -0.83
C ILE A 487 -12.40 -1.85 -0.29
N ASP A 488 -11.40 -2.55 -0.77
CA ASP A 488 -9.97 -2.31 -0.52
C ASP A 488 -9.10 -2.98 -1.58
N GLY A 489 -7.80 -3.11 -1.36
CA GLY A 489 -6.89 -3.74 -2.31
C GLY A 489 -7.25 -5.19 -2.67
N SER A 490 -8.09 -5.87 -1.89
CA SER A 490 -8.50 -7.25 -2.19
C SER A 490 -9.49 -7.36 -3.36
N MET A 491 -10.22 -6.28 -3.68
CA MET A 491 -11.12 -6.21 -4.84
C MET A 491 -10.38 -6.07 -6.18
N ILE A 492 -9.09 -5.70 -6.18
CA ILE A 492 -8.32 -5.43 -7.40
C ILE A 492 -8.15 -6.72 -8.19
N SER A 493 -8.75 -6.76 -9.38
CA SER A 493 -8.97 -7.97 -10.15
C SER A 493 -7.96 -8.20 -11.28
N ALA A 494 -7.01 -7.25 -11.46
CA ALA A 494 -5.90 -7.35 -12.41
C ALA A 494 -4.62 -6.76 -11.80
N ASN A 495 -3.46 -6.97 -12.43
CA ASN A 495 -2.21 -6.34 -12.01
C ASN A 495 -2.12 -4.91 -12.58
N PRO A 496 -2.15 -3.85 -11.73
CA PRO A 496 -2.06 -2.48 -12.22
C PRO A 496 -0.66 -2.12 -12.74
N GLY A 497 0.37 -2.86 -12.34
CA GLY A 497 1.78 -2.56 -12.68
C GLY A 497 2.30 -1.24 -12.11
N VAL A 498 1.49 -0.52 -11.36
CA VAL A 498 1.79 0.78 -10.72
C VAL A 498 1.30 0.80 -9.28
N ASN A 499 1.69 1.80 -8.50
CA ASN A 499 1.25 2.00 -7.11
C ASN A 499 -0.28 2.04 -7.02
N PRO A 500 -0.94 1.15 -6.26
CA PRO A 500 -2.38 0.90 -6.40
C PRO A 500 -3.28 1.87 -5.66
N SER A 501 -2.74 2.79 -4.86
CA SER A 501 -3.54 3.66 -3.97
C SER A 501 -4.61 4.44 -4.71
N LEU A 502 -4.27 5.00 -5.87
CA LEU A 502 -5.20 5.76 -6.71
C LEU A 502 -6.30 4.85 -7.29
N SER A 503 -5.93 3.67 -7.80
CA SER A 503 -6.89 2.71 -8.36
C SER A 503 -7.87 2.18 -7.29
N ILE A 504 -7.38 1.87 -6.08
CA ILE A 504 -8.25 1.49 -4.97
C ILE A 504 -9.24 2.62 -4.64
N THR A 505 -8.78 3.86 -4.65
CA THR A 505 -9.62 5.03 -4.38
C THR A 505 -10.67 5.21 -5.47
N ALA A 506 -10.29 5.16 -6.75
CA ALA A 506 -11.20 5.34 -7.88
C ALA A 506 -12.29 4.25 -7.95
N ILE A 507 -11.92 2.98 -7.74
CA ILE A 507 -12.89 1.87 -7.70
C ILE A 507 -13.82 2.01 -6.48
N ALA A 508 -13.30 2.47 -5.34
CA ALA A 508 -14.12 2.74 -4.15
C ALA A 508 -15.11 3.90 -4.39
N GLU A 509 -14.70 4.97 -5.07
CA GLU A 509 -15.59 6.06 -5.47
C GLU A 509 -16.74 5.54 -6.34
N ARG A 510 -16.42 4.76 -7.38
CA ARG A 510 -17.41 4.13 -8.25
C ARG A 510 -18.35 3.22 -7.47
N ALA A 511 -17.84 2.35 -6.61
CA ALA A 511 -18.64 1.43 -5.81
C ALA A 511 -19.62 2.17 -4.88
N MET A 512 -19.17 3.23 -4.25
CA MET A 512 -20.02 4.05 -3.38
C MET A 512 -21.05 4.86 -4.15
N ASP A 513 -20.79 5.21 -5.41
CA ASP A 513 -21.75 5.91 -6.25
C ASP A 513 -22.98 5.04 -6.56
N GLN A 514 -22.81 3.72 -6.67
CA GLN A 514 -23.91 2.76 -6.88
C GLN A 514 -24.87 2.64 -5.69
N ILE A 515 -24.51 3.09 -4.50
CA ILE A 515 -25.40 3.07 -3.33
C ILE A 515 -26.25 4.35 -3.35
N PRO A 516 -27.60 4.27 -3.37
CA PRO A 516 -28.46 5.44 -3.43
C PRO A 516 -28.35 6.30 -2.17
N ALA A 517 -28.81 7.54 -2.22
CA ALA A 517 -28.96 8.37 -1.02
C ALA A 517 -30.00 7.76 -0.07
N LYS A 518 -29.79 7.93 1.23
CA LYS A 518 -30.74 7.50 2.26
C LYS A 518 -32.04 8.32 2.09
N LYS A 519 -33.15 7.61 1.99
CA LYS A 519 -34.49 8.20 1.93
C LYS A 519 -34.89 8.77 3.29
#